data_cc5749665b9fed2309e0bdc2963da83c
#
_entry.id   cc5749665b9fed2309e0bdc2963da83c
#
_cell.length_a   1.000
_cell.length_b   1.000
_cell.length_c   1.000
_cell.angle_alpha   90.00
_cell.angle_beta   90.00
_cell.angle_gamma   90.00
#
_symmetry.space_group_name_H-M   'P 1'
#
loop_
_entity.id
_entity.type
_entity.pdbx_description
1 polymer ?
#
loop_
_entity_poly.entity_id
_entity_poly.type
_entity_poly.pdbx_seq_one_letter_code
_entity_poly.pdbx_strand_id
1 'polypeptide(L)'
;MLFRSYISVATGEIFGAWVDLRPGESFGQVYTTRLDPSRAIFVPRGVGNSFQALEDGTAYTYLVNAHWSLEQKKTYTFVNLADPDLGIEWPIPLSECELSEADKAHPMLKDAKPMAPRRTMVTGCNGQLGRAVRRYVEEHGLEGFEFNDIDTFDFSDPAQYDRFDWSLYGAIINCGAYTAVDKAETLEGRAAAWKANAQGPALLARVAAEHNITLVHVSSDYVFDGTHELHDETETFAPLGVYGQSKAAGDLSVANCPRHYILRSSWVIGEGHNFVRTMKTLSDRVANGELAQVTVVDDQYGRLTFTSDMAEAIFHLLDTGAEYGTYNLTSEGESASWYEIARTVFNLANHNGDKVQPVTTAEYYANASGPVSPRPEHSTLELTKIEGTGYIPANWEGKLEKYLNM
;
A
#
# COMPACT_ATOMS: atom_id res chain seq x y z
N MET A 1 8.28 -9.79 22.38
CA MET A 1 6.85 -9.41 22.56
C MET A 1 6.26 -8.92 21.26
N LEU A 2 4.98 -9.21 20.97
CA LEU A 2 4.25 -8.65 19.82
C LEU A 2 3.82 -7.20 20.03
N PHE A 3 3.92 -6.68 21.24
CA PHE A 3 3.49 -5.35 21.61
C PHE A 3 4.63 -4.35 21.56
N ARG A 4 4.29 -3.09 21.39
CA ARG A 4 5.11 -1.97 21.84
C ARG A 4 4.74 -1.72 23.29
N SER A 5 5.73 -1.52 24.15
CA SER A 5 5.47 -1.26 25.55
C SER A 5 6.14 0.05 25.97
N TYR A 6 5.41 0.86 26.73
CA TYR A 6 5.98 1.98 27.47
C TYR A 6 6.05 1.56 28.94
N ILE A 7 7.26 1.43 29.46
CA ILE A 7 7.55 0.88 30.77
C ILE A 7 8.00 1.99 31.70
N SER A 8 7.42 2.02 32.90
CA SER A 8 7.82 2.93 33.99
C SER A 8 7.75 2.22 35.35
N VAL A 9 8.39 2.81 36.32
CA VAL A 9 8.35 2.36 37.72
C VAL A 9 7.61 3.43 38.51
N ALA A 10 6.53 3.04 39.20
CA ALA A 10 5.75 3.98 40.00
C ALA A 10 6.38 4.21 41.39
N THR A 11 6.99 3.16 41.98
CA THR A 11 7.74 3.19 43.26
C THR A 11 8.85 2.17 43.20
N GLY A 12 9.95 2.40 43.92
CA GLY A 12 11.11 1.50 44.00
C GLY A 12 12.03 1.59 42.79
N GLU A 13 12.86 0.60 42.60
CA GLU A 13 13.86 0.49 41.54
C GLU A 13 13.82 -0.91 40.90
N ILE A 14 14.01 -0.98 39.59
CA ILE A 14 14.25 -2.23 38.86
C ILE A 14 15.59 -2.20 38.15
N PHE A 15 16.18 -3.37 37.93
CA PHE A 15 17.14 -3.63 36.87
C PHE A 15 16.38 -4.28 35.69
N GLY A 16 16.33 -3.61 34.56
CA GLY A 16 15.68 -4.11 33.36
C GLY A 16 16.67 -4.65 32.33
N ALA A 17 16.32 -5.72 31.64
CA ALA A 17 17.07 -6.28 30.53
C ALA A 17 16.17 -6.49 29.34
N TRP A 18 16.55 -5.95 28.19
CA TRP A 18 15.82 -6.03 26.93
C TRP A 18 16.69 -6.68 25.88
N VAL A 19 16.15 -7.71 25.21
CA VAL A 19 16.87 -8.50 24.21
C VAL A 19 16.19 -8.33 22.86
N ASP A 20 16.93 -7.93 21.83
CA ASP A 20 16.41 -7.85 20.47
C ASP A 20 16.20 -9.26 19.90
N LEU A 21 14.96 -9.61 19.64
CA LEU A 21 14.55 -10.90 19.05
C LEU A 21 14.00 -10.73 17.61
N ARG A 22 14.23 -9.59 16.99
CA ARG A 22 13.89 -9.35 15.59
C ARG A 22 14.93 -10.02 14.69
N PRO A 23 14.54 -10.50 13.49
CA PRO A 23 15.52 -11.04 12.54
C PRO A 23 16.47 -9.92 12.07
N GLY A 24 17.75 -10.28 11.85
CA GLY A 24 18.80 -9.39 11.37
C GLY A 24 20.00 -9.34 12.30
N GLU A 25 20.93 -8.41 12.04
CA GLU A 25 22.23 -8.30 12.74
C GLU A 25 22.13 -7.97 14.23
N SER A 26 21.00 -7.40 14.64
CA SER A 26 20.76 -7.07 16.06
C SER A 26 20.16 -8.22 16.88
N PHE A 27 19.85 -9.38 16.28
CA PHE A 27 19.30 -10.53 17.00
C PHE A 27 20.21 -10.96 18.14
N GLY A 28 19.65 -11.01 19.36
CA GLY A 28 20.38 -11.34 20.57
C GLY A 28 21.10 -10.17 21.23
N GLN A 29 21.13 -8.97 20.63
CA GLN A 29 21.70 -7.79 21.30
C GLN A 29 20.90 -7.44 22.56
N VAL A 30 21.62 -7.09 23.62
CA VAL A 30 21.06 -6.81 24.94
C VAL A 30 21.27 -5.35 25.32
N TYR A 31 20.23 -4.73 25.85
CA TYR A 31 20.29 -3.45 26.52
C TYR A 31 19.85 -3.61 27.97
N THR A 32 20.64 -3.14 28.91
CA THR A 32 20.33 -3.16 30.36
C THR A 32 20.38 -1.78 30.95
N THR A 33 19.51 -1.47 31.90
CA THR A 33 19.57 -0.25 32.70
C THR A 33 18.73 -0.39 33.96
N ARG A 34 19.00 0.48 34.95
CA ARG A 34 18.14 0.65 36.11
C ARG A 34 17.05 1.68 35.82
N LEU A 35 15.84 1.40 36.23
CA LEU A 35 14.71 2.33 36.16
C LEU A 35 14.14 2.56 37.54
N ASP A 36 13.93 3.82 37.83
CA ASP A 36 13.26 4.38 39.01
C ASP A 36 12.10 5.30 38.56
N PRO A 37 11.32 5.93 39.42
CA PRO A 37 10.19 6.80 39.02
C PRO A 37 10.58 8.01 38.15
N SER A 38 11.86 8.34 38.01
CA SER A 38 12.33 9.45 37.18
C SER A 38 12.53 9.07 35.70
N ARG A 39 12.46 7.78 35.36
CA ARG A 39 12.80 7.25 34.05
C ARG A 39 11.73 6.30 33.51
N ALA A 40 11.60 6.30 32.19
CA ALA A 40 10.78 5.35 31.48
C ALA A 40 11.49 4.86 30.22
N ILE A 41 11.11 3.71 29.70
CA ILE A 41 11.65 3.13 28.48
C ILE A 41 10.54 2.75 27.51
N PHE A 42 10.75 3.06 26.24
CA PHE A 42 9.91 2.56 25.16
C PHE A 42 10.53 1.30 24.55
N VAL A 43 9.81 0.19 24.60
CA VAL A 43 10.25 -1.11 24.08
C VAL A 43 9.52 -1.39 22.77
N PRO A 44 10.23 -1.43 21.62
CA PRO A 44 9.60 -1.72 20.34
C PRO A 44 9.15 -3.17 20.26
N ARG A 45 8.26 -3.45 19.31
CA ARG A 45 7.83 -4.82 18.99
C ARG A 45 9.05 -5.69 18.64
N GLY A 46 9.05 -6.94 19.11
CA GLY A 46 10.12 -7.91 18.85
C GLY A 46 11.27 -7.86 19.84
N VAL A 47 11.25 -6.94 20.78
CA VAL A 47 12.23 -6.90 21.87
C VAL A 47 11.67 -7.66 23.07
N GLY A 48 12.42 -8.65 23.56
CA GLY A 48 12.15 -9.38 24.80
C GLY A 48 12.30 -8.44 25.99
N ASN A 49 11.51 -8.63 27.04
CA ASN A 49 11.51 -7.77 28.22
C ASN A 49 11.56 -8.64 29.47
N SER A 50 12.53 -8.35 30.34
CA SER A 50 12.67 -8.95 31.67
C SER A 50 13.17 -7.90 32.68
N PHE A 51 12.91 -8.12 33.95
CA PHE A 51 13.39 -7.21 35.00
C PHE A 51 13.57 -7.94 36.36
N GLN A 52 14.39 -7.36 37.21
CA GLN A 52 14.49 -7.67 38.65
C GLN A 52 14.02 -6.48 39.46
N ALA A 53 13.15 -6.68 40.43
CA ALA A 53 12.91 -5.69 41.48
C ALA A 53 14.10 -5.64 42.43
N LEU A 54 14.62 -4.45 42.69
CA LEU A 54 15.80 -4.21 43.55
C LEU A 54 15.41 -3.75 44.95
N GLU A 55 14.15 -3.37 45.14
CA GLU A 55 13.62 -2.87 46.40
C GLU A 55 12.27 -3.48 46.72
N ASP A 56 11.97 -3.67 48.01
CA ASP A 56 10.64 -4.09 48.45
C ASP A 56 9.59 -3.03 48.12
N GLY A 57 8.40 -3.46 47.69
CA GLY A 57 7.31 -2.56 47.30
C GLY A 57 7.49 -1.87 45.95
N THR A 58 8.44 -2.34 45.15
CA THR A 58 8.59 -1.87 43.75
C THR A 58 7.31 -2.12 42.95
N ALA A 59 6.79 -1.04 42.32
CA ALA A 59 5.62 -1.10 41.45
C ALA A 59 6.06 -0.86 39.99
N TYR A 60 6.05 -1.95 39.20
CA TYR A 60 6.37 -1.94 37.79
C TYR A 60 5.09 -1.78 36.97
N THR A 61 5.06 -0.82 36.07
CA THR A 61 3.92 -0.54 35.22
C THR A 61 4.31 -0.54 33.74
N TYR A 62 3.41 -0.99 32.89
CA TYR A 62 3.62 -0.93 31.45
C TYR A 62 2.31 -0.69 30.71
N LEU A 63 2.34 0.22 29.75
CA LEU A 63 1.28 0.43 28.79
C LEU A 63 1.62 -0.33 27.52
N VAL A 64 0.66 -1.05 26.97
CA VAL A 64 0.82 -1.83 25.73
C VAL A 64 -0.22 -1.40 24.70
N ASN A 65 0.13 -1.51 23.43
CA ASN A 65 -0.74 -1.13 22.34
C ASN A 65 -1.70 -2.24 21.86
N ALA A 66 -1.75 -3.37 22.57
CA ALA A 66 -2.72 -4.45 22.33
C ALA A 66 -2.95 -5.27 23.59
N HIS A 67 -4.14 -5.85 23.75
CA HIS A 67 -4.45 -6.74 24.88
C HIS A 67 -3.72 -8.06 24.75
N TRP A 68 -3.25 -8.58 25.90
CA TRP A 68 -2.72 -9.93 25.99
C TRP A 68 -3.83 -10.98 25.82
N SER A 69 -3.55 -12.03 25.05
CA SER A 69 -4.42 -13.23 24.96
C SER A 69 -3.58 -14.49 24.85
N LEU A 70 -4.17 -15.63 25.25
CA LEU A 70 -3.52 -16.94 25.10
C LEU A 70 -3.21 -17.28 23.64
N GLU A 71 -4.04 -16.82 22.72
CA GLU A 71 -3.85 -17.03 21.28
C GLU A 71 -2.64 -16.26 20.78
N GLN A 72 -2.52 -14.99 21.17
CA GLN A 72 -1.37 -14.17 20.80
C GLN A 72 -0.07 -14.67 21.43
N LYS A 73 -0.12 -15.26 22.65
CA LYS A 73 1.05 -15.85 23.31
C LYS A 73 1.74 -16.91 22.44
N LYS A 74 0.99 -17.67 21.63
CA LYS A 74 1.55 -18.70 20.73
C LYS A 74 2.47 -18.12 19.64
N THR A 75 2.34 -16.83 19.34
CA THR A 75 3.13 -16.13 18.32
C THR A 75 4.33 -15.38 18.91
N TYR A 76 4.52 -15.41 20.23
CA TYR A 76 5.64 -14.73 20.90
C TYR A 76 6.93 -15.52 20.70
N THR A 77 8.01 -14.81 20.60
CA THR A 77 9.36 -15.34 20.72
C THR A 77 9.84 -15.11 22.14
N PHE A 78 10.51 -16.10 22.67
CA PHE A 78 11.08 -16.09 24.01
C PHE A 78 12.55 -16.47 23.96
N VAL A 79 13.32 -15.98 24.93
CA VAL A 79 14.69 -16.39 25.18
C VAL A 79 14.89 -16.54 26.70
N ASN A 80 15.72 -17.49 27.10
CA ASN A 80 16.00 -17.76 28.50
C ASN A 80 16.84 -16.61 29.08
N LEU A 81 16.35 -15.98 30.14
CA LEU A 81 17.02 -14.85 30.80
C LEU A 81 18.33 -15.26 31.55
N ALA A 82 18.54 -16.56 31.75
CA ALA A 82 19.77 -17.13 32.32
C ALA A 82 20.80 -17.55 31.26
N ASP A 83 20.54 -17.28 29.97
CA ASP A 83 21.45 -17.67 28.90
C ASP A 83 22.76 -16.89 29.00
N PRO A 84 23.92 -17.59 29.14
CA PRO A 84 25.22 -16.94 29.24
C PRO A 84 25.62 -16.16 27.99
N ASP A 85 25.10 -16.55 26.77
CA ASP A 85 25.38 -15.86 25.52
C ASP A 85 24.76 -14.45 25.48
N LEU A 86 23.77 -14.17 26.33
CA LEU A 86 23.18 -12.83 26.47
C LEU A 86 24.06 -11.88 27.29
N GLY A 87 24.96 -12.40 28.14
CA GLY A 87 25.85 -11.60 28.95
C GLY A 87 25.16 -10.67 29.95
N ILE A 88 23.95 -11.00 30.42
CA ILE A 88 23.21 -10.16 31.37
C ILE A 88 23.78 -10.31 32.77
N GLU A 89 24.38 -9.23 33.30
CA GLU A 89 24.90 -9.18 34.64
C GLU A 89 23.77 -8.83 35.63
N TRP A 90 23.02 -9.82 36.10
CA TRP A 90 21.92 -9.64 37.02
C TRP A 90 22.44 -9.20 38.41
N PRO A 91 21.96 -8.06 38.98
CA PRO A 91 22.40 -7.58 40.30
C PRO A 91 22.15 -8.57 41.44
N ILE A 92 21.04 -9.31 41.37
CA ILE A 92 20.71 -10.41 42.30
C ILE A 92 20.90 -11.73 41.54
N PRO A 93 21.66 -12.70 42.07
CA PRO A 93 21.82 -14.00 41.45
C PRO A 93 20.46 -14.64 41.13
N LEU A 94 20.28 -15.15 39.92
CA LEU A 94 18.99 -15.73 39.51
C LEU A 94 18.54 -16.94 40.37
N SER A 95 19.50 -17.60 41.03
CA SER A 95 19.23 -18.66 42.02
C SER A 95 18.54 -18.16 43.30
N GLU A 96 18.63 -16.86 43.58
CA GLU A 96 18.01 -16.20 44.71
C GLU A 96 16.72 -15.46 44.35
N CYS A 97 16.33 -15.48 43.04
CA CYS A 97 15.15 -14.83 42.54
C CYS A 97 13.97 -15.78 42.40
N GLU A 98 12.78 -15.24 42.61
CA GLU A 98 11.54 -15.96 42.26
C GLU A 98 11.30 -15.88 40.75
N LEU A 99 11.32 -17.02 40.06
CA LEU A 99 11.13 -17.16 38.64
C LEU A 99 9.99 -18.14 38.36
N SER A 100 9.15 -17.84 37.37
CA SER A 100 8.14 -18.79 36.92
C SER A 100 8.78 -20.01 36.24
N GLU A 101 8.13 -21.16 36.29
CA GLU A 101 8.59 -22.36 35.55
C GLU A 101 8.63 -22.12 34.02
N ALA A 102 7.77 -21.25 33.52
CA ALA A 102 7.79 -20.86 32.11
C ALA A 102 9.07 -20.09 31.75
N ASP A 103 9.49 -19.13 32.59
CA ASP A 103 10.70 -18.34 32.35
C ASP A 103 11.97 -19.21 32.40
N LYS A 104 11.98 -20.21 33.29
CA LYS A 104 13.08 -21.19 33.38
C LYS A 104 13.16 -22.11 32.16
N ALA A 105 12.02 -22.37 31.49
CA ALA A 105 11.90 -23.30 30.38
C ALA A 105 12.05 -22.66 29.00
N HIS A 106 12.26 -21.35 28.92
CA HIS A 106 12.46 -20.66 27.64
C HIS A 106 13.72 -21.18 26.91
N PRO A 107 13.75 -21.16 25.55
CA PRO A 107 14.89 -21.63 24.78
C PRO A 107 16.12 -20.72 25.01
N MET A 108 17.32 -21.30 24.93
CA MET A 108 18.56 -20.51 24.86
C MET A 108 18.61 -19.74 23.54
N LEU A 109 19.42 -18.68 23.46
CA LEU A 109 19.52 -17.80 22.30
C LEU A 109 19.78 -18.55 20.98
N LYS A 110 20.67 -19.54 21.01
CA LYS A 110 21.00 -20.41 19.86
C LYS A 110 19.81 -21.22 19.33
N ASP A 111 18.82 -21.50 20.18
CA ASP A 111 17.60 -22.26 19.84
C ASP A 111 16.36 -21.35 19.73
N ALA A 112 16.49 -20.08 20.11
CA ALA A 112 15.42 -19.10 20.01
C ALA A 112 15.14 -18.75 18.55
N LYS A 113 13.88 -18.74 18.18
CA LYS A 113 13.48 -18.33 16.83
C LYS A 113 13.29 -16.82 16.79
N PRO A 114 13.86 -16.12 15.81
CA PRO A 114 13.56 -14.71 15.62
C PRO A 114 12.05 -14.49 15.45
N MET A 115 11.57 -13.34 15.91
CA MET A 115 10.17 -12.98 15.73
C MET A 115 9.87 -12.84 14.23
N ALA A 116 8.85 -13.54 13.77
CA ALA A 116 8.42 -13.44 12.39
C ALA A 116 8.10 -11.97 12.01
N PRO A 117 8.59 -11.47 10.85
CA PRO A 117 8.22 -10.16 10.36
C PRO A 117 6.70 -10.09 10.12
N ARG A 118 6.14 -8.89 10.19
CA ARG A 118 4.74 -8.68 9.83
C ARG A 118 4.57 -8.85 8.32
N ARG A 119 3.44 -9.43 7.92
CA ARG A 119 3.09 -9.67 6.51
C ARG A 119 2.60 -8.38 5.84
N THR A 120 2.63 -8.39 4.52
CA THR A 120 1.94 -7.41 3.68
C THR A 120 0.78 -8.09 2.98
N MET A 121 -0.43 -7.56 3.16
CA MET A 121 -1.61 -7.99 2.42
C MET A 121 -1.72 -7.19 1.12
N VAL A 122 -1.96 -7.87 0.01
CA VAL A 122 -2.26 -7.23 -1.29
C VAL A 122 -3.69 -7.61 -1.66
N THR A 123 -4.57 -6.62 -1.85
CA THR A 123 -5.96 -6.84 -2.32
C THR A 123 -6.08 -6.50 -3.79
N GLY A 124 -7.03 -7.14 -4.50
CA GLY A 124 -7.17 -6.96 -5.95
C GLY A 124 -5.98 -7.50 -6.74
N CYS A 125 -5.40 -8.60 -6.27
CA CYS A 125 -4.14 -9.15 -6.79
C CYS A 125 -4.23 -9.65 -8.25
N ASN A 126 -5.42 -9.93 -8.76
CA ASN A 126 -5.64 -10.38 -10.14
C ASN A 126 -5.85 -9.21 -11.12
N GLY A 127 -5.97 -7.98 -10.63
CA GLY A 127 -6.01 -6.75 -11.43
C GLY A 127 -4.67 -6.40 -12.07
N GLN A 128 -4.64 -5.41 -12.97
CA GLN A 128 -3.42 -4.99 -13.67
C GLN A 128 -2.30 -4.61 -12.69
N LEU A 129 -2.60 -3.77 -11.70
CA LEU A 129 -1.62 -3.36 -10.68
C LEU A 129 -1.27 -4.50 -9.72
N GLY A 130 -2.26 -5.28 -9.26
CA GLY A 130 -2.00 -6.40 -8.35
C GLY A 130 -1.04 -7.43 -8.94
N ARG A 131 -1.15 -7.71 -10.25
CA ARG A 131 -0.18 -8.56 -10.97
C ARG A 131 1.20 -7.93 -11.05
N ALA A 132 1.30 -6.62 -11.25
CA ALA A 132 2.59 -5.92 -11.26
C ALA A 132 3.26 -5.93 -9.88
N VAL A 133 2.48 -5.74 -8.81
CA VAL A 133 2.98 -5.88 -7.42
C VAL A 133 3.46 -7.31 -7.15
N ARG A 134 2.71 -8.33 -7.58
CA ARG A 134 3.14 -9.73 -7.44
C ARG A 134 4.45 -10.00 -8.18
N ARG A 135 4.56 -9.54 -9.42
CA ARG A 135 5.79 -9.68 -10.20
C ARG A 135 6.97 -9.00 -9.52
N TYR A 136 6.80 -7.78 -9.03
CA TYR A 136 7.85 -7.07 -8.30
C TYR A 136 8.33 -7.88 -7.09
N VAL A 137 7.41 -8.43 -6.30
CA VAL A 137 7.72 -9.29 -5.14
C VAL A 137 8.53 -10.52 -5.55
N GLU A 138 8.13 -11.19 -6.64
CA GLU A 138 8.79 -12.39 -7.16
C GLU A 138 10.19 -12.07 -7.71
N GLU A 139 10.34 -11.02 -8.50
CA GLU A 139 11.61 -10.58 -9.10
C GLU A 139 12.65 -10.15 -8.06
N HIS A 140 12.19 -9.59 -6.93
CA HIS A 140 13.08 -9.15 -5.84
C HIS A 140 13.19 -10.17 -4.70
N GLY A 141 12.58 -11.35 -4.83
CA GLY A 141 12.63 -12.41 -3.81
C GLY A 141 12.07 -11.98 -2.45
N LEU A 142 11.07 -11.09 -2.43
CA LEU A 142 10.47 -10.60 -1.19
C LEU A 142 9.52 -11.63 -0.59
N GLU A 143 9.59 -11.80 0.73
CA GLU A 143 8.78 -12.77 1.47
C GLU A 143 7.72 -12.07 2.35
N GLY A 144 6.75 -12.85 2.84
CA GLY A 144 5.74 -12.36 3.77
C GLY A 144 4.58 -11.61 3.10
N PHE A 145 4.34 -11.82 1.81
CA PHE A 145 3.20 -11.25 1.09
C PHE A 145 2.04 -12.24 1.01
N GLU A 146 0.84 -11.74 1.21
CA GLU A 146 -0.41 -12.47 1.08
C GLU A 146 -1.30 -11.78 0.03
N PHE A 147 -1.56 -12.50 -1.06
CA PHE A 147 -2.27 -11.97 -2.22
C PHE A 147 -3.73 -12.41 -2.20
N ASN A 148 -4.63 -11.45 -2.10
CA ASN A 148 -6.07 -11.65 -2.03
C ASN A 148 -6.81 -10.95 -3.18
N ASP A 149 -7.91 -11.56 -3.60
CA ASP A 149 -8.85 -10.96 -4.54
C ASP A 149 -10.28 -11.14 -4.01
N ILE A 150 -11.29 -10.68 -4.73
CA ILE A 150 -12.69 -10.66 -4.30
C ILE A 150 -13.22 -12.03 -3.84
N ASP A 151 -12.71 -13.11 -4.42
CA ASP A 151 -13.09 -14.49 -4.10
C ASP A 151 -12.48 -14.99 -2.78
N THR A 152 -11.33 -14.45 -2.36
CA THR A 152 -10.64 -14.82 -1.12
C THR A 152 -10.85 -13.79 0.00
N PHE A 153 -10.88 -12.51 -0.34
CA PHE A 153 -11.16 -11.40 0.58
C PHE A 153 -11.85 -10.25 -0.16
N ASP A 154 -13.18 -10.18 -0.09
CA ASP A 154 -13.93 -8.97 -0.47
C ASP A 154 -13.75 -7.90 0.62
N PHE A 155 -12.77 -7.01 0.43
CA PHE A 155 -12.46 -5.94 1.37
C PHE A 155 -13.60 -4.92 1.56
N SER A 156 -14.66 -5.00 0.75
CA SER A 156 -15.87 -4.19 0.90
C SER A 156 -16.98 -4.87 1.73
N ASP A 157 -16.76 -6.13 2.16
CA ASP A 157 -17.65 -6.89 3.02
C ASP A 157 -17.14 -6.90 4.47
N PRO A 158 -17.79 -6.17 5.41
CA PRO A 158 -17.33 -6.10 6.79
C PRO A 158 -17.31 -7.45 7.51
N ALA A 159 -18.14 -8.42 7.09
CA ALA A 159 -18.19 -9.74 7.74
C ALA A 159 -16.93 -10.59 7.49
N GLN A 160 -16.11 -10.22 6.52
CA GLN A 160 -14.89 -10.96 6.21
C GLN A 160 -13.67 -10.55 7.06
N TYR A 161 -13.75 -9.42 7.73
CA TYR A 161 -12.62 -8.88 8.50
C TYR A 161 -12.26 -9.71 9.73
N ASP A 162 -13.24 -10.36 10.36
CA ASP A 162 -13.05 -11.22 11.54
C ASP A 162 -12.27 -12.52 11.23
N ARG A 163 -12.04 -12.81 9.93
CA ARG A 163 -11.28 -13.99 9.49
C ARG A 163 -9.76 -13.81 9.61
N PHE A 164 -9.29 -12.59 9.85
CA PHE A 164 -7.87 -12.24 9.84
C PHE A 164 -7.40 -11.82 11.22
N ASP A 165 -6.23 -12.29 11.63
CA ASP A 165 -5.49 -11.69 12.73
C ASP A 165 -4.67 -10.51 12.21
N TRP A 166 -5.26 -9.32 12.25
CA TRP A 166 -4.66 -8.08 11.74
C TRP A 166 -3.36 -7.70 12.44
N SER A 167 -3.08 -8.24 13.62
CA SER A 167 -1.80 -8.00 14.32
C SER A 167 -0.60 -8.55 13.56
N LEU A 168 -0.81 -9.49 12.65
CA LEU A 168 0.21 -10.13 11.82
C LEU A 168 0.60 -9.28 10.60
N TYR A 169 -0.16 -8.22 10.26
CA TYR A 169 0.08 -7.40 9.09
C TYR A 169 0.78 -6.08 9.43
N GLY A 170 1.78 -5.71 8.64
CA GLY A 170 2.53 -4.45 8.71
C GLY A 170 2.09 -3.43 7.68
N ALA A 171 1.64 -3.93 6.52
CA ALA A 171 1.15 -3.12 5.43
C ALA A 171 -0.04 -3.79 4.73
N ILE A 172 -0.89 -2.98 4.12
CA ILE A 172 -1.93 -3.38 3.17
C ILE A 172 -1.70 -2.57 1.91
N ILE A 173 -1.58 -3.24 0.75
CA ILE A 173 -1.52 -2.62 -0.57
C ILE A 173 -2.87 -2.89 -1.25
N ASN A 174 -3.73 -1.87 -1.29
CA ASN A 174 -5.05 -1.97 -1.91
C ASN A 174 -4.98 -1.60 -3.40
N CYS A 175 -4.90 -2.63 -4.25
CA CYS A 175 -4.99 -2.54 -5.71
C CYS A 175 -6.41 -2.76 -6.23
N GLY A 176 -7.36 -3.13 -5.37
CA GLY A 176 -8.73 -3.42 -5.76
C GLY A 176 -9.57 -2.16 -5.91
N ALA A 177 -10.33 -2.09 -6.99
CA ALA A 177 -11.28 -1.01 -7.25
C ALA A 177 -12.36 -1.44 -8.25
N TYR A 178 -13.50 -0.76 -8.22
CA TYR A 178 -14.46 -0.77 -9.33
C TYR A 178 -14.01 0.26 -10.37
N THR A 179 -13.78 -0.17 -11.62
CA THR A 179 -13.15 0.67 -12.67
C THR A 179 -14.01 0.85 -13.93
N ALA A 180 -15.24 0.31 -13.96
CA ALA A 180 -16.13 0.45 -15.10
C ALA A 180 -16.84 1.83 -15.06
N VAL A 181 -16.13 2.87 -15.53
CA VAL A 181 -16.48 4.29 -15.40
C VAL A 181 -17.89 4.59 -15.93
N ASP A 182 -18.21 4.19 -17.17
CA ASP A 182 -19.54 4.44 -17.77
C ASP A 182 -20.64 3.62 -17.07
N LYS A 183 -20.37 2.36 -16.72
CA LYS A 183 -21.32 1.52 -15.99
C LYS A 183 -21.61 2.07 -14.59
N ALA A 184 -20.70 2.81 -13.98
CA ALA A 184 -20.92 3.47 -12.68
C ALA A 184 -22.10 4.44 -12.71
N GLU A 185 -22.46 5.01 -13.86
CA GLU A 185 -23.61 5.92 -14.00
C GLU A 185 -24.96 5.19 -13.97
N THR A 186 -24.99 3.86 -14.09
CA THR A 186 -26.20 3.05 -13.88
C THR A 186 -26.52 2.90 -12.40
N LEU A 187 -27.76 2.58 -12.05
CA LEU A 187 -28.16 2.36 -10.65
C LEU A 187 -27.35 1.21 -10.00
N GLU A 188 -27.18 0.09 -10.71
CA GLU A 188 -26.40 -1.07 -10.24
C GLU A 188 -24.91 -0.73 -10.13
N GLY A 189 -24.34 -0.11 -11.18
CA GLY A 189 -22.93 0.27 -11.21
C GLY A 189 -22.56 1.30 -10.14
N ARG A 190 -23.46 2.25 -9.85
CA ARG A 190 -23.30 3.22 -8.75
C ARG A 190 -23.15 2.52 -7.40
N ALA A 191 -24.06 1.59 -7.09
CA ALA A 191 -23.99 0.84 -5.84
C ALA A 191 -22.68 0.04 -5.73
N ALA A 192 -22.27 -0.62 -6.82
CA ALA A 192 -21.02 -1.38 -6.86
C ALA A 192 -19.78 -0.48 -6.73
N ALA A 193 -19.77 0.68 -7.41
CA ALA A 193 -18.68 1.65 -7.33
C ALA A 193 -18.52 2.20 -5.90
N TRP A 194 -19.61 2.62 -5.26
CA TRP A 194 -19.58 3.10 -3.87
C TRP A 194 -19.17 2.01 -2.88
N LYS A 195 -19.64 0.77 -3.09
CA LYS A 195 -19.24 -0.36 -2.25
C LYS A 195 -17.72 -0.60 -2.33
N ALA A 196 -17.16 -0.71 -3.53
CA ALA A 196 -15.76 -1.05 -3.73
C ALA A 196 -14.81 0.13 -3.49
N ASN A 197 -15.17 1.35 -3.95
CA ASN A 197 -14.26 2.50 -3.97
C ASN A 197 -14.38 3.41 -2.75
N ALA A 198 -15.48 3.34 -1.98
CA ALA A 198 -15.69 4.16 -0.78
C ALA A 198 -15.79 3.31 0.48
N GLN A 199 -16.77 2.39 0.56
CA GLN A 199 -16.97 1.56 1.75
C GLN A 199 -15.77 0.65 2.02
N GLY A 200 -15.24 -0.02 1.00
CA GLY A 200 -14.07 -0.89 1.13
C GLY A 200 -12.85 -0.17 1.69
N PRO A 201 -12.37 0.93 1.07
CA PRO A 201 -11.28 1.73 1.61
C PRO A 201 -11.52 2.25 3.03
N ALA A 202 -12.76 2.63 3.39
CA ALA A 202 -13.10 3.04 4.75
C ALA A 202 -12.91 1.89 5.77
N LEU A 203 -13.29 0.66 5.41
CA LEU A 203 -13.08 -0.53 6.25
C LEU A 203 -11.60 -0.85 6.40
N LEU A 204 -10.83 -0.80 5.31
CA LEU A 204 -9.38 -0.98 5.33
C LEU A 204 -8.67 0.10 6.16
N ALA A 205 -9.07 1.37 6.03
CA ALA A 205 -8.51 2.47 6.80
C ALA A 205 -8.77 2.32 8.30
N ARG A 206 -9.98 1.87 8.68
CA ARG A 206 -10.33 1.60 10.08
C ARG A 206 -9.42 0.52 10.67
N VAL A 207 -9.35 -0.65 10.04
CA VAL A 207 -8.51 -1.75 10.56
C VAL A 207 -7.02 -1.40 10.55
N ALA A 208 -6.58 -0.66 9.54
CA ALA A 208 -5.19 -0.19 9.46
C ALA A 208 -4.85 0.75 10.63
N ALA A 209 -5.75 1.69 10.96
CA ALA A 209 -5.58 2.59 12.11
C ALA A 209 -5.58 1.84 13.45
N GLU A 210 -6.53 0.91 13.66
CA GLU A 210 -6.66 0.11 14.86
C GLU A 210 -5.42 -0.77 15.14
N HIS A 211 -4.78 -1.31 14.08
CA HIS A 211 -3.66 -2.25 14.20
C HIS A 211 -2.29 -1.67 13.82
N ASN A 212 -2.19 -0.34 13.61
CA ASN A 212 -0.94 0.33 13.20
C ASN A 212 -0.33 -0.29 11.92
N ILE A 213 -1.18 -0.56 10.94
CA ILE A 213 -0.82 -1.05 9.62
C ILE A 213 -0.63 0.16 8.69
N THR A 214 0.35 0.10 7.80
CA THR A 214 0.49 1.10 6.74
C THR A 214 -0.45 0.74 5.59
N LEU A 215 -1.37 1.64 5.23
CA LEU A 215 -2.31 1.43 4.13
C LEU A 215 -1.85 2.19 2.88
N VAL A 216 -1.53 1.46 1.83
CA VAL A 216 -1.33 2.01 0.48
C VAL A 216 -2.64 1.86 -0.29
N HIS A 217 -3.20 2.95 -0.77
CA HIS A 217 -4.46 2.99 -1.51
C HIS A 217 -4.26 3.67 -2.86
N VAL A 218 -4.71 3.03 -3.92
CA VAL A 218 -4.65 3.60 -5.27
C VAL A 218 -5.93 4.34 -5.60
N SER A 219 -5.78 5.59 -5.99
CA SER A 219 -6.85 6.50 -6.39
C SER A 219 -6.73 6.90 -7.88
N SER A 220 -7.40 7.97 -8.28
CA SER A 220 -7.52 8.41 -9.67
C SER A 220 -7.51 9.93 -9.78
N ASP A 221 -7.07 10.43 -10.91
CA ASP A 221 -7.26 11.80 -11.42
C ASP A 221 -8.74 12.20 -11.52
N TYR A 222 -9.66 11.27 -11.69
CA TYR A 222 -11.12 11.53 -11.75
C TYR A 222 -11.71 12.11 -10.46
N VAL A 223 -10.92 12.28 -9.41
CA VAL A 223 -11.31 13.05 -8.22
C VAL A 223 -11.35 14.56 -8.50
N PHE A 224 -10.78 15.01 -9.61
CA PHE A 224 -10.77 16.39 -10.11
C PHE A 224 -11.75 16.57 -11.28
N ASP A 225 -12.06 17.82 -11.63
CA ASP A 225 -12.94 18.15 -12.77
C ASP A 225 -12.20 18.31 -14.10
N GLY A 226 -10.87 18.40 -14.07
CA GLY A 226 -10.04 18.58 -15.26
C GLY A 226 -10.05 20.00 -15.84
N THR A 227 -10.45 21.01 -15.07
CA THR A 227 -10.44 22.41 -15.52
C THR A 227 -9.05 23.04 -15.44
N HIS A 228 -8.15 22.49 -14.64
CA HIS A 228 -6.75 22.87 -14.57
C HIS A 228 -5.90 21.97 -15.48
N GLU A 229 -4.92 22.53 -16.17
CA GLU A 229 -4.00 21.75 -17.00
C GLU A 229 -3.09 20.82 -16.17
N LEU A 230 -2.84 21.16 -14.91
CA LEU A 230 -1.99 20.42 -14.00
C LEU A 230 -2.64 20.38 -12.60
N HIS A 231 -2.78 19.19 -12.04
CA HIS A 231 -3.42 18.95 -10.75
C HIS A 231 -2.40 18.57 -9.68
N ASP A 232 -2.35 19.27 -8.56
CA ASP A 232 -1.53 18.92 -7.39
C ASP A 232 -2.33 18.12 -6.33
N GLU A 233 -1.63 17.61 -5.31
CA GLU A 233 -2.26 16.81 -4.25
C GLU A 233 -3.17 17.62 -3.33
N THR A 234 -3.05 18.94 -3.30
CA THR A 234 -3.77 19.84 -2.40
C THR A 234 -5.07 20.36 -3.02
N GLU A 235 -5.26 20.15 -4.32
CA GLU A 235 -6.45 20.58 -5.03
C GLU A 235 -7.73 19.99 -4.45
N THR A 236 -8.77 20.80 -4.38
CA THR A 236 -10.08 20.39 -3.87
C THR A 236 -10.75 19.39 -4.80
N PHE A 237 -11.35 18.35 -4.24
CA PHE A 237 -12.12 17.38 -5.02
C PHE A 237 -13.30 18.03 -5.74
N ALA A 238 -13.41 17.75 -7.04
CA ALA A 238 -14.49 18.21 -7.90
C ALA A 238 -14.91 17.13 -8.93
N PRO A 239 -15.17 15.87 -8.50
CA PRO A 239 -15.40 14.76 -9.41
C PRO A 239 -16.66 14.93 -10.26
N LEU A 240 -16.54 14.75 -11.57
CA LEU A 240 -17.62 14.94 -12.54
C LEU A 240 -18.66 13.81 -12.52
N GLY A 241 -18.22 12.55 -12.43
CA GLY A 241 -19.06 11.36 -12.52
C GLY A 241 -19.03 10.50 -11.24
N VAL A 242 -19.88 9.48 -11.22
CA VAL A 242 -20.05 8.57 -10.06
C VAL A 242 -18.76 7.83 -9.71
N TYR A 243 -17.98 7.41 -10.70
CA TYR A 243 -16.69 6.77 -10.46
C TYR A 243 -15.77 7.69 -9.66
N GLY A 244 -15.54 8.91 -10.14
CA GLY A 244 -14.71 9.91 -9.45
C GLY A 244 -15.23 10.24 -8.06
N GLN A 245 -16.56 10.41 -7.89
CA GLN A 245 -17.19 10.65 -6.58
C GLN A 245 -16.88 9.50 -5.60
N SER A 246 -17.00 8.26 -6.05
CA SER A 246 -16.72 7.08 -5.21
C SER A 246 -15.23 6.99 -4.83
N LYS A 247 -14.31 7.35 -5.74
CA LYS A 247 -12.87 7.40 -5.48
C LYS A 247 -12.52 8.50 -4.50
N ALA A 248 -13.07 9.71 -4.67
CA ALA A 248 -12.87 10.83 -3.75
C ALA A 248 -13.36 10.50 -2.33
N ALA A 249 -14.50 9.81 -2.19
CA ALA A 249 -15.00 9.35 -0.90
C ALA A 249 -14.06 8.31 -0.24
N GLY A 250 -13.44 7.45 -1.04
CA GLY A 250 -12.38 6.54 -0.59
C GLY A 250 -11.15 7.27 -0.10
N ASP A 251 -10.65 8.25 -0.86
CA ASP A 251 -9.51 9.10 -0.50
C ASP A 251 -9.74 9.79 0.86
N LEU A 252 -10.91 10.43 1.03
CA LEU A 252 -11.28 11.07 2.30
C LEU A 252 -11.31 10.10 3.49
N SER A 253 -11.73 8.86 3.24
CA SER A 253 -11.76 7.83 4.29
C SER A 253 -10.35 7.37 4.65
N VAL A 254 -9.50 7.13 3.66
CA VAL A 254 -8.11 6.68 3.83
C VAL A 254 -7.24 7.77 4.46
N ALA A 255 -7.46 9.03 4.11
CA ALA A 255 -6.72 10.18 4.67
C ALA A 255 -6.87 10.31 6.20
N ASN A 256 -7.91 9.71 6.80
CA ASN A 256 -8.05 9.63 8.26
C ASN A 256 -7.21 8.51 8.92
N CYS A 257 -6.61 7.61 8.15
CA CYS A 257 -5.67 6.62 8.67
C CYS A 257 -4.29 7.27 8.90
N PRO A 258 -3.72 7.25 10.12
CA PRO A 258 -2.47 7.96 10.40
C PRO A 258 -1.26 7.49 9.58
N ARG A 259 -1.30 6.25 9.10
CA ARG A 259 -0.22 5.61 8.34
C ARG A 259 -0.75 5.22 6.96
N HIS A 260 -0.82 6.18 6.04
CA HIS A 260 -1.36 5.93 4.71
C HIS A 260 -0.49 6.54 3.61
N TYR A 261 -0.55 5.90 2.44
CA TYR A 261 -0.16 6.46 1.16
C TYR A 261 -1.36 6.35 0.23
N ILE A 262 -1.88 7.48 -0.24
CA ILE A 262 -2.85 7.54 -1.33
C ILE A 262 -2.06 7.86 -2.60
N LEU A 263 -2.16 6.99 -3.62
CA LEU A 263 -1.52 7.18 -4.90
C LEU A 263 -2.58 7.52 -5.94
N ARG A 264 -2.68 8.78 -6.37
CA ARG A 264 -3.54 9.21 -7.47
C ARG A 264 -2.82 9.01 -8.77
N SER A 265 -3.44 8.28 -9.69
CA SER A 265 -2.87 8.01 -11.02
C SER A 265 -3.88 8.26 -12.12
N SER A 266 -3.41 8.44 -13.34
CA SER A 266 -4.23 8.54 -14.55
C SER A 266 -3.82 7.46 -15.55
N TRP A 267 -4.74 7.04 -16.43
CA TRP A 267 -4.48 6.27 -17.65
C TRP A 267 -3.58 5.05 -17.46
N VAL A 268 -3.97 4.17 -16.53
CA VAL A 268 -3.17 3.02 -16.10
C VAL A 268 -3.03 1.97 -17.20
N ILE A 269 -1.78 1.61 -17.49
CA ILE A 269 -1.37 0.61 -18.49
C ILE A 269 -0.63 -0.53 -17.81
N GLY A 270 -1.16 -1.74 -17.94
CA GLY A 270 -0.58 -2.95 -17.37
C GLY A 270 -0.85 -4.18 -18.22
N GLU A 271 -0.74 -5.34 -17.62
CA GLU A 271 -1.10 -6.59 -18.29
C GLU A 271 -2.60 -6.74 -18.50
N GLY A 272 -2.97 -7.29 -19.65
CA GLY A 272 -4.36 -7.54 -20.02
C GLY A 272 -4.94 -6.44 -20.91
N HIS A 273 -6.25 -6.30 -20.90
CA HIS A 273 -6.95 -5.34 -21.76
C HIS A 273 -6.74 -3.91 -21.27
N ASN A 274 -6.24 -3.04 -22.17
CA ASN A 274 -6.06 -1.60 -21.91
C ASN A 274 -6.01 -0.83 -23.24
N PHE A 275 -5.99 0.49 -23.16
CA PHE A 275 -6.02 1.36 -24.32
C PHE A 275 -4.87 1.08 -25.31
N VAL A 276 -3.65 0.97 -24.83
CA VAL A 276 -2.46 0.77 -25.71
C VAL A 276 -2.56 -0.54 -26.46
N ARG A 277 -2.94 -1.65 -25.81
CA ARG A 277 -3.15 -2.95 -26.49
C ARG A 277 -4.29 -2.93 -27.47
N THR A 278 -5.37 -2.18 -27.16
CA THR A 278 -6.48 -1.98 -28.08
C THR A 278 -6.01 -1.23 -29.32
N MET A 279 -5.26 -0.14 -29.15
CA MET A 279 -4.73 0.63 -30.29
C MET A 279 -3.75 -0.20 -31.12
N LYS A 280 -2.88 -1.00 -30.50
CA LYS A 280 -2.01 -1.94 -31.22
C LYS A 280 -2.83 -2.92 -32.07
N THR A 281 -3.84 -3.55 -31.51
CA THR A 281 -4.71 -4.47 -32.25
C THR A 281 -5.43 -3.77 -33.43
N LEU A 282 -5.89 -2.54 -33.23
CA LEU A 282 -6.52 -1.75 -34.29
C LEU A 282 -5.51 -1.35 -35.38
N SER A 283 -4.27 -1.01 -35.01
CA SER A 283 -3.18 -0.76 -35.96
C SER A 283 -2.88 -1.99 -36.81
N ASP A 284 -2.83 -3.19 -36.23
CA ASP A 284 -2.64 -4.45 -36.96
C ASP A 284 -3.78 -4.71 -37.95
N ARG A 285 -5.04 -4.46 -37.57
CA ARG A 285 -6.21 -4.59 -38.44
C ARG A 285 -6.21 -3.59 -39.59
N VAL A 286 -5.73 -2.36 -39.36
CA VAL A 286 -5.56 -1.36 -40.43
C VAL A 286 -4.45 -1.79 -41.39
N ALA A 287 -3.31 -2.28 -40.85
CA ALA A 287 -2.21 -2.79 -41.69
C ALA A 287 -2.62 -3.98 -42.57
N ASN A 288 -3.51 -4.83 -42.05
CA ASN A 288 -4.07 -5.98 -42.78
C ASN A 288 -5.22 -5.60 -43.78
N GLY A 289 -5.61 -4.34 -43.86
CA GLY A 289 -6.69 -3.86 -44.73
C GLY A 289 -8.11 -4.20 -44.25
N GLU A 290 -8.26 -4.63 -43.00
CA GLU A 290 -9.56 -4.93 -42.37
C GLU A 290 -10.32 -3.66 -41.95
N LEU A 291 -9.57 -2.59 -41.67
CA LEU A 291 -10.10 -1.26 -41.34
C LEU A 291 -9.41 -0.20 -42.19
N ALA A 292 -10.14 0.82 -42.60
CA ALA A 292 -9.58 1.94 -43.35
C ALA A 292 -8.84 2.94 -42.43
N GLN A 293 -9.44 3.23 -41.29
CA GLN A 293 -8.95 4.19 -40.28
C GLN A 293 -9.64 3.96 -38.93
N VAL A 294 -9.18 4.60 -37.89
CA VAL A 294 -9.84 4.65 -36.57
C VAL A 294 -10.01 6.09 -36.12
N THR A 295 -11.01 6.38 -35.30
CA THR A 295 -11.23 7.68 -34.66
C THR A 295 -10.91 7.61 -33.18
N VAL A 296 -10.22 8.60 -32.65
CA VAL A 296 -9.82 8.67 -31.24
C VAL A 296 -10.02 10.08 -30.72
N VAL A 297 -10.44 10.20 -29.47
CA VAL A 297 -10.71 11.46 -28.77
C VAL A 297 -9.44 12.30 -28.67
N ASP A 298 -9.54 13.61 -28.99
CA ASP A 298 -8.43 14.56 -29.04
C ASP A 298 -8.61 15.77 -28.07
N ASP A 299 -9.65 15.78 -27.25
CA ASP A 299 -9.97 16.80 -26.26
C ASP A 299 -9.92 16.29 -24.82
N GLN A 300 -9.11 15.26 -24.57
CA GLN A 300 -8.77 14.76 -23.24
C GLN A 300 -7.26 14.55 -23.19
N TYR A 301 -6.61 15.22 -22.24
CA TYR A 301 -5.15 15.28 -22.12
C TYR A 301 -4.65 14.65 -20.81
N GLY A 302 -3.54 13.95 -20.85
CA GLY A 302 -2.94 13.29 -19.69
C GLY A 302 -1.64 12.58 -20.01
N ARG A 303 -1.22 11.71 -19.10
CA ARG A 303 -0.03 10.86 -19.24
C ARG A 303 -0.38 9.42 -18.97
N LEU A 304 0.28 8.49 -19.65
CA LEU A 304 0.19 7.06 -19.32
C LEU A 304 0.85 6.78 -17.97
N THR A 305 0.30 5.83 -17.21
CA THR A 305 0.89 5.33 -15.97
C THR A 305 1.09 3.83 -16.10
N PHE A 306 2.32 3.36 -16.07
CA PHE A 306 2.60 1.93 -16.18
C PHE A 306 2.54 1.26 -14.80
N THR A 307 1.86 0.12 -14.72
CA THR A 307 1.70 -0.62 -13.46
C THR A 307 3.01 -1.12 -12.86
N SER A 308 4.05 -1.34 -13.68
CA SER A 308 5.40 -1.63 -13.19
C SER A 308 5.96 -0.48 -12.35
N ASP A 309 5.82 0.75 -12.86
CA ASP A 309 6.32 1.95 -12.19
C ASP A 309 5.50 2.26 -10.94
N MET A 310 4.19 1.99 -10.99
CA MET A 310 3.35 2.08 -9.79
C MET A 310 3.80 1.09 -8.69
N ALA A 311 4.13 -0.14 -9.08
CA ALA A 311 4.65 -1.13 -8.12
C ALA A 311 5.99 -0.66 -7.53
N GLU A 312 6.95 -0.21 -8.36
CA GLU A 312 8.21 0.36 -7.92
C GLU A 312 8.02 1.53 -6.94
N ALA A 313 7.12 2.47 -7.25
CA ALA A 313 6.82 3.62 -6.39
C ALA A 313 6.19 3.20 -5.05
N ILE A 314 5.28 2.21 -5.05
CA ILE A 314 4.69 1.66 -3.82
C ILE A 314 5.79 1.12 -2.90
N PHE A 315 6.68 0.30 -3.43
CA PHE A 315 7.78 -0.26 -2.63
C PHE A 315 8.79 0.80 -2.22
N HIS A 316 9.11 1.77 -3.09
CA HIS A 316 9.95 2.90 -2.73
C HIS A 316 9.41 3.66 -1.50
N LEU A 317 8.12 4.02 -1.49
CA LEU A 317 7.50 4.73 -0.36
C LEU A 317 7.50 3.90 0.93
N LEU A 318 7.26 2.58 0.82
CA LEU A 318 7.26 1.67 1.96
C LEU A 318 8.68 1.49 2.54
N ASP A 319 9.70 1.32 1.69
CA ASP A 319 11.07 1.00 2.07
C ASP A 319 11.82 2.23 2.61
N THR A 320 11.60 3.40 2.01
CA THR A 320 12.20 4.65 2.48
C THR A 320 11.49 5.22 3.71
N GLY A 321 10.25 4.78 3.98
CA GLY A 321 9.43 5.36 5.04
C GLY A 321 9.12 6.83 4.77
N ALA A 322 8.85 7.18 3.51
CA ALA A 322 8.48 8.52 3.10
C ALA A 322 7.34 9.09 3.98
N GLU A 323 7.18 10.41 4.01
CA GLU A 323 6.12 11.05 4.78
C GLU A 323 4.75 10.51 4.36
N TYR A 324 3.91 10.12 5.33
CA TYR A 324 2.56 9.65 5.03
C TYR A 324 1.71 10.75 4.39
N GLY A 325 0.84 10.37 3.47
CA GLY A 325 -0.05 11.30 2.81
C GLY A 325 -0.43 10.89 1.39
N THR A 326 -0.97 11.85 0.64
CA THR A 326 -1.35 11.68 -0.76
C THR A 326 -0.19 12.04 -1.68
N TYR A 327 0.00 11.25 -2.73
CA TYR A 327 0.98 11.45 -3.79
C TYR A 327 0.32 11.27 -5.14
N ASN A 328 0.61 12.15 -6.06
CA ASN A 328 0.33 11.96 -7.46
C ASN A 328 1.40 11.05 -8.08
N LEU A 329 0.99 10.14 -8.95
CA LEU A 329 1.89 9.16 -9.57
C LEU A 329 1.45 8.83 -10.98
N THR A 330 2.14 9.41 -11.96
CA THR A 330 2.07 9.05 -13.38
C THR A 330 3.48 8.97 -13.94
N SER A 331 3.63 8.57 -15.19
CA SER A 331 4.91 8.76 -15.88
C SER A 331 5.20 10.25 -16.10
N GLU A 332 6.47 10.60 -16.23
CA GLU A 332 6.94 11.91 -16.68
C GLU A 332 6.73 12.07 -18.19
N GLY A 333 6.96 13.29 -18.71
CA GLY A 333 6.87 13.67 -20.11
C GLY A 333 5.78 14.71 -20.38
N GLU A 334 5.65 15.11 -21.62
CA GLU A 334 4.61 16.06 -22.04
C GLU A 334 3.22 15.41 -21.92
N SER A 335 2.23 16.24 -21.60
CA SER A 335 0.83 15.83 -21.64
C SER A 335 0.41 15.60 -23.10
N ALA A 336 -0.30 14.52 -23.35
CA ALA A 336 -0.76 14.16 -24.70
C ALA A 336 -2.23 13.76 -24.67
N SER A 337 -2.93 13.99 -25.82
CA SER A 337 -4.29 13.51 -25.97
C SER A 337 -4.34 11.99 -26.22
N TRP A 338 -5.52 11.37 -26.04
CA TRP A 338 -5.71 9.97 -26.44
C TRP A 338 -5.41 9.75 -27.92
N TYR A 339 -5.72 10.74 -28.77
CA TYR A 339 -5.41 10.70 -30.19
C TYR A 339 -3.89 10.70 -30.44
N GLU A 340 -3.13 11.55 -29.79
CA GLU A 340 -1.68 11.62 -29.94
C GLU A 340 -1.00 10.33 -29.47
N ILE A 341 -1.46 9.78 -28.33
CA ILE A 341 -0.98 8.48 -27.84
C ILE A 341 -1.32 7.36 -28.82
N ALA A 342 -2.56 7.33 -29.37
CA ALA A 342 -2.94 6.35 -30.37
C ALA A 342 -2.08 6.43 -31.63
N ARG A 343 -1.80 7.64 -32.14
CA ARG A 343 -0.88 7.84 -33.26
C ARG A 343 0.51 7.29 -32.97
N THR A 344 1.01 7.55 -31.77
CA THR A 344 2.32 7.03 -31.33
C THR A 344 2.33 5.52 -31.31
N VAL A 345 1.29 4.87 -30.77
CA VAL A 345 1.14 3.39 -30.78
C VAL A 345 1.09 2.86 -32.21
N PHE A 346 0.32 3.49 -33.11
CA PHE A 346 0.20 3.07 -34.52
C PHE A 346 1.56 3.20 -35.25
N ASN A 347 2.29 4.27 -34.99
CA ASN A 347 3.61 4.47 -35.59
C ASN A 347 4.63 3.45 -35.08
N LEU A 348 4.66 3.17 -33.79
CA LEU A 348 5.55 2.17 -33.21
C LEU A 348 5.22 0.74 -33.65
N ALA A 349 3.92 0.44 -33.84
CA ALA A 349 3.48 -0.91 -34.22
C ALA A 349 3.66 -1.20 -35.74
N ASN A 350 3.15 -0.31 -36.61
CA ASN A 350 3.04 -0.58 -38.04
C ASN A 350 3.29 0.64 -38.96
N HIS A 351 3.84 1.73 -38.44
CA HIS A 351 4.11 2.98 -39.17
C HIS A 351 2.90 3.60 -39.88
N ASN A 352 1.70 3.44 -39.31
CA ASN A 352 0.43 3.86 -39.91
C ASN A 352 -0.36 4.87 -39.04
N GLY A 353 0.33 5.72 -38.29
CA GLY A 353 -0.26 6.74 -37.42
C GLY A 353 -1.13 7.77 -38.15
N ASP A 354 -0.95 7.95 -39.47
CA ASP A 354 -1.82 8.76 -40.33
C ASP A 354 -3.25 8.21 -40.47
N LYS A 355 -3.48 6.95 -40.10
CA LYS A 355 -4.79 6.30 -40.08
C LYS A 355 -5.59 6.54 -38.82
N VAL A 356 -5.03 7.20 -37.83
CA VAL A 356 -5.76 7.67 -36.66
C VAL A 356 -6.31 9.06 -36.94
N GLN A 357 -7.60 9.26 -36.72
CA GLN A 357 -8.28 10.53 -36.96
C GLN A 357 -8.80 11.11 -35.65
N PRO A 358 -8.60 12.41 -35.38
CA PRO A 358 -9.08 13.05 -34.16
C PRO A 358 -10.61 13.24 -34.21
N VAL A 359 -11.25 13.12 -33.07
CA VAL A 359 -12.66 13.50 -32.84
C VAL A 359 -12.80 14.11 -31.45
N THR A 360 -13.81 14.94 -31.26
CA THR A 360 -14.16 15.44 -29.93
C THR A 360 -14.83 14.36 -29.11
N THR A 361 -14.78 14.46 -27.76
CA THR A 361 -15.53 13.61 -26.84
C THR A 361 -17.02 13.60 -27.18
N ALA A 362 -17.60 14.76 -27.49
CA ALA A 362 -19.00 14.90 -27.85
C ALA A 362 -19.37 14.10 -29.13
N GLU A 363 -18.54 14.19 -30.18
CA GLU A 363 -18.72 13.44 -31.41
C GLU A 363 -18.54 11.92 -31.22
N TYR A 364 -17.54 11.52 -30.42
CA TYR A 364 -17.27 10.11 -30.16
C TYR A 364 -18.44 9.42 -29.48
N TYR A 365 -19.09 10.10 -28.53
CA TYR A 365 -20.24 9.56 -27.78
C TYR A 365 -21.61 9.94 -28.35
N ALA A 366 -21.67 10.66 -29.47
CA ALA A 366 -22.95 11.13 -30.07
C ALA A 366 -23.97 10.01 -30.28
N ASN A 367 -23.51 8.78 -30.54
CA ASN A 367 -24.37 7.62 -30.82
C ASN A 367 -24.29 6.55 -29.70
N ALA A 368 -23.84 6.91 -28.52
CA ALA A 368 -23.76 5.97 -27.40
C ALA A 368 -25.16 5.47 -27.00
N SER A 369 -25.32 4.16 -26.90
CA SER A 369 -26.62 3.53 -26.54
C SER A 369 -26.82 3.39 -25.02
N GLY A 370 -25.86 3.76 -24.21
CA GLY A 370 -25.85 3.66 -22.74
C GLY A 370 -25.41 4.94 -22.07
N PRO A 371 -25.38 4.97 -20.73
CA PRO A 371 -24.86 6.11 -20.00
C PRO A 371 -23.39 6.32 -20.31
N VAL A 372 -22.99 7.57 -20.46
CA VAL A 372 -21.61 8.02 -20.63
C VAL A 372 -21.28 8.89 -19.44
N SER A 373 -20.25 8.52 -18.71
CA SER A 373 -19.75 9.34 -17.61
C SER A 373 -19.00 10.55 -18.17
N PRO A 374 -19.17 11.74 -17.62
CA PRO A 374 -18.33 12.88 -17.98
C PRO A 374 -16.87 12.58 -17.60
N ARG A 375 -15.94 13.06 -18.42
CA ARG A 375 -14.51 12.86 -18.24
C ARG A 375 -13.80 14.20 -18.09
N PRO A 376 -12.74 14.27 -17.25
CA PRO A 376 -11.89 15.44 -17.19
C PRO A 376 -11.26 15.76 -18.56
N GLU A 377 -11.18 17.03 -18.93
CA GLU A 377 -10.41 17.47 -20.10
C GLU A 377 -8.91 17.29 -19.84
N HIS A 378 -8.46 17.68 -18.65
CA HIS A 378 -7.08 17.49 -18.21
C HIS A 378 -6.98 16.48 -17.07
N SER A 379 -6.09 15.51 -17.24
CA SER A 379 -5.75 14.43 -16.30
C SER A 379 -4.26 14.43 -15.93
N THR A 380 -3.56 15.52 -16.22
CA THR A 380 -2.13 15.63 -15.94
C THR A 380 -1.90 15.93 -14.47
N LEU A 381 -1.12 15.08 -13.81
CA LEU A 381 -0.83 15.17 -12.39
C LEU A 381 0.57 15.74 -12.16
N GLU A 382 0.69 16.64 -11.18
CA GLU A 382 1.96 17.23 -10.74
C GLU A 382 2.78 16.17 -9.95
N LEU A 383 4.10 16.08 -10.16
CA LEU A 383 4.93 15.00 -9.65
C LEU A 383 5.99 15.43 -8.62
N THR A 384 6.15 16.74 -8.36
CA THR A 384 7.18 17.28 -7.47
C THR A 384 7.20 16.61 -6.09
N LYS A 385 6.03 16.25 -5.55
CA LYS A 385 5.95 15.64 -4.22
C LYS A 385 6.54 14.24 -4.20
N ILE A 386 6.22 13.38 -5.17
CA ILE A 386 6.78 12.03 -5.22
C ILE A 386 8.27 12.05 -5.58
N GLU A 387 8.69 12.97 -6.46
CA GLU A 387 10.09 13.20 -6.80
C GLU A 387 10.90 13.64 -5.57
N GLY A 388 10.30 14.46 -4.72
CA GLY A 388 10.89 14.88 -3.44
C GLY A 388 11.18 13.72 -2.48
N THR A 389 10.61 12.52 -2.68
CA THR A 389 10.95 11.31 -1.92
C THR A 389 12.22 10.60 -2.46
N GLY A 390 12.73 11.04 -3.62
CA GLY A 390 13.82 10.40 -4.35
C GLY A 390 13.36 9.39 -5.42
N TYR A 391 12.05 9.18 -5.59
CA TYR A 391 11.51 8.40 -6.69
C TYR A 391 11.44 9.26 -7.96
N ILE A 392 12.00 8.79 -9.06
CA ILE A 392 11.98 9.50 -10.34
C ILE A 392 11.07 8.74 -11.31
N PRO A 393 9.88 9.26 -11.64
CA PRO A 393 9.01 8.64 -12.62
C PRO A 393 9.68 8.57 -14.00
N ALA A 394 9.48 7.46 -14.71
CA ALA A 394 10.02 7.29 -16.05
C ALA A 394 9.17 8.05 -17.08
N ASN A 395 9.79 8.53 -18.18
CA ASN A 395 9.07 9.13 -19.29
C ASN A 395 8.15 8.12 -19.98
N TRP A 396 6.87 8.50 -20.23
CA TRP A 396 5.85 7.60 -20.77
C TRP A 396 6.15 7.15 -22.20
N GLU A 397 6.76 7.98 -23.06
CA GLU A 397 7.05 7.62 -24.45
C GLU A 397 8.08 6.49 -24.53
N GLY A 398 9.17 6.60 -23.77
CA GLY A 398 10.18 5.56 -23.70
C GLY A 398 9.68 4.26 -23.05
N LYS A 399 8.76 4.37 -22.09
CA LYS A 399 8.09 3.18 -21.51
C LYS A 399 7.10 2.56 -22.48
N LEU A 400 6.35 3.35 -23.25
CA LEU A 400 5.41 2.87 -24.26
C LEU A 400 6.11 2.02 -25.32
N GLU A 401 7.25 2.47 -25.83
CA GLU A 401 8.05 1.70 -26.79
C GLU A 401 8.47 0.33 -26.21
N LYS A 402 9.00 0.32 -24.99
CA LYS A 402 9.37 -0.94 -24.30
C LYS A 402 8.15 -1.84 -24.10
N TYR A 403 7.02 -1.29 -23.66
CA TYR A 403 5.79 -2.03 -23.41
C TYR A 403 5.22 -2.70 -24.65
N LEU A 404 5.31 -2.07 -25.82
CA LEU A 404 4.82 -2.63 -27.09
C LEU A 404 5.73 -3.76 -27.61
N ASN A 405 7.00 -3.81 -27.18
CA ASN A 405 7.99 -4.82 -27.58
C ASN A 405 8.02 -6.03 -26.62
N MET A 406 7.26 -6.01 -25.53
CA MET A 406 7.08 -7.13 -24.58
C MET A 406 6.01 -8.11 -25.10
#